data_a544f3f37dbe94122c8a1aab550cf5f8
#
_entry.id   a544f3f37dbe94122c8a1aab550cf5f8
#
_cell.length_a   1.000
_cell.length_b   1.000
_cell.length_c   1.000
_cell.angle_alpha   90.00
_cell.angle_beta   90.00
_cell.angle_gamma   90.00
#
_symmetry.space_group_name_H-M   'P 1'
#
loop_
_entity.id
_entity.type
_entity.pdbx_description
1 polymer ?
#
loop_
_entity_poly.entity_id
_entity_poly.type
_entity_poly.pdbx_seq_one_letter_code
_entity_poly.pdbx_strand_id
1 'polypeptide(L)'
;MKYVLALVLSLLVASTSAHNLEEIENGSAKMTNHNKINYIEIPAKNIEATKAFFSEVFAWSFVDYGPDYCSFAAQGIDGGFYKSELVVATKNGSPLIVLYSNALEATQEKIEQAGGKTIKPIFSFPGGRRFHFSDPNGNEFAVWSE
;
A
#
# COMPACT_ATOMS: atom_id res chain seq x y z
N MET A 1 55.86 6.57 -24.01
CA MET A 1 54.65 6.03 -24.71
C MET A 1 54.08 4.72 -24.13
N LYS A 2 54.76 4.03 -23.16
CA LYS A 2 54.23 2.77 -22.60
C LYS A 2 53.22 2.97 -21.42
N TYR A 3 53.18 4.14 -20.80
CA TYR A 3 52.30 4.39 -19.63
C TYR A 3 50.95 5.01 -19.99
N VAL A 4 50.75 5.55 -21.18
CA VAL A 4 49.46 6.11 -21.61
C VAL A 4 48.46 5.01 -22.02
N LEU A 5 48.94 3.84 -22.46
CA LEU A 5 48.08 2.74 -22.88
C LEU A 5 47.44 2.00 -21.70
N ALA A 6 48.12 1.95 -20.56
CA ALA A 6 47.64 1.31 -19.34
C ALA A 6 46.49 2.09 -18.62
N LEU A 7 46.54 3.43 -18.72
CA LEU A 7 45.49 4.27 -18.09
C LEU A 7 44.16 4.25 -18.87
N VAL A 8 44.21 4.11 -20.18
CA VAL A 8 43.00 4.03 -21.03
C VAL A 8 42.29 2.68 -20.84
N LEU A 9 43.05 1.60 -20.63
CA LEU A 9 42.46 0.27 -20.40
C LEU A 9 41.76 0.13 -19.04
N SER A 10 42.30 0.80 -18.02
CA SER A 10 41.69 0.77 -16.67
C SER A 10 40.38 1.57 -16.58
N LEU A 11 40.24 2.65 -17.36
CA LEU A 11 39.00 3.44 -17.43
C LEU A 11 37.89 2.70 -18.21
N LEU A 12 38.23 1.93 -19.24
CA LEU A 12 37.23 1.17 -19.99
C LEU A 12 36.66 -0.01 -19.19
N VAL A 13 37.48 -0.68 -18.36
CA VAL A 13 37.02 -1.80 -17.53
C VAL A 13 36.13 -1.32 -16.38
N ALA A 14 36.40 -0.12 -15.81
CA ALA A 14 35.59 0.46 -14.74
C ALA A 14 34.20 0.88 -15.26
N SER A 15 34.10 1.42 -16.49
CA SER A 15 32.81 1.84 -17.06
C SER A 15 31.90 0.67 -17.44
N THR A 16 32.46 -0.45 -17.93
CA THR A 16 31.69 -1.65 -18.23
C THR A 16 31.19 -2.36 -16.98
N SER A 17 31.98 -2.31 -15.89
CA SER A 17 31.60 -2.91 -14.62
C SER A 17 30.46 -2.16 -13.93
N ALA A 18 30.45 -0.81 -13.98
CA ALA A 18 29.38 0.03 -13.43
C ALA A 18 28.07 -0.16 -14.22
N HIS A 19 28.14 -0.24 -15.55
CA HIS A 19 26.97 -0.45 -16.39
C HIS A 19 26.30 -1.81 -16.17
N ASN A 20 27.12 -2.86 -15.98
CA ASN A 20 26.62 -4.19 -15.66
C ASN A 20 26.00 -4.29 -14.26
N LEU A 21 26.47 -3.50 -13.29
CA LEU A 21 25.90 -3.48 -11.94
C LEU A 21 24.54 -2.77 -11.93
N GLU A 22 24.37 -1.67 -12.67
CA GLU A 22 23.07 -0.99 -12.82
C GLU A 22 22.03 -1.84 -13.56
N GLU A 23 22.42 -2.60 -14.58
CA GLU A 23 21.52 -3.54 -15.24
C GLU A 23 21.12 -4.73 -14.35
N ILE A 24 22.02 -5.20 -13.49
CA ILE A 24 21.73 -6.28 -12.55
C ILE A 24 20.78 -5.80 -11.44
N GLU A 25 20.97 -4.61 -10.90
CA GLU A 25 20.07 -4.03 -9.90
C GLU A 25 18.66 -3.77 -10.47
N ASN A 26 18.56 -3.19 -11.67
CA ASN A 26 17.28 -2.98 -12.35
C ASN A 26 16.59 -4.29 -12.75
N GLY A 27 17.35 -5.28 -13.20
CA GLY A 27 16.84 -6.61 -13.50
C GLY A 27 16.34 -7.36 -12.24
N SER A 28 17.05 -7.24 -11.14
CA SER A 28 16.69 -7.87 -9.86
C SER A 28 15.43 -7.24 -9.25
N ALA A 29 15.30 -5.91 -9.26
CA ALA A 29 14.11 -5.21 -8.79
C ALA A 29 12.86 -5.56 -9.63
N LYS A 30 13.02 -5.72 -10.93
CA LYS A 30 11.94 -6.14 -11.84
C LYS A 30 11.51 -7.60 -11.62
N MET A 31 12.43 -8.47 -11.22
CA MET A 31 12.14 -9.88 -10.90
C MET A 31 11.46 -10.07 -9.55
N THR A 32 11.67 -9.19 -8.57
CA THR A 32 11.07 -9.32 -7.24
C THR A 32 9.55 -9.15 -7.22
N ASN A 33 8.97 -8.42 -8.18
CA ASN A 33 7.53 -8.17 -8.29
C ASN A 33 6.81 -9.02 -9.34
N HIS A 34 7.55 -9.83 -10.12
CA HIS A 34 6.96 -10.66 -11.17
C HIS A 34 5.99 -11.69 -10.56
N ASN A 35 4.75 -11.73 -11.10
CA ASN A 35 3.67 -12.60 -10.65
C ASN A 35 3.24 -12.44 -9.18
N LYS A 36 3.56 -11.31 -8.53
CA LYS A 36 3.08 -10.97 -7.18
C LYS A 36 1.90 -10.01 -7.26
N ILE A 37 1.05 -10.03 -6.23
CA ILE A 37 0.05 -8.98 -6.06
C ILE A 37 0.80 -7.68 -5.85
N ASN A 38 0.57 -6.70 -6.71
CA ASN A 38 1.33 -5.46 -6.75
C ASN A 38 0.46 -4.21 -6.61
N TYR A 39 -0.83 -4.34 -6.84
CA TYR A 39 -1.76 -3.22 -6.82
C TYR A 39 -3.17 -3.68 -6.46
N ILE A 40 -3.91 -2.85 -5.71
CA ILE A 40 -5.31 -3.09 -5.38
C ILE A 40 -6.14 -1.87 -5.73
N GLU A 41 -7.36 -2.08 -6.21
CA GLU A 41 -8.32 -1.02 -6.52
C GLU A 41 -9.60 -1.21 -5.71
N ILE A 42 -10.03 -0.12 -5.05
CA ILE A 42 -11.14 -0.12 -4.10
C ILE A 42 -12.17 0.90 -4.54
N PRO A 43 -13.47 0.55 -4.61
CA PRO A 43 -14.52 1.52 -4.91
C PRO A 43 -14.67 2.57 -3.80
N ALA A 44 -15.01 3.79 -4.15
CA ALA A 44 -15.34 4.84 -3.20
C ALA A 44 -16.45 5.74 -3.75
N LYS A 45 -17.51 5.91 -2.97
CA LYS A 45 -18.61 6.84 -3.31
C LYS A 45 -18.17 8.28 -3.25
N ASN A 46 -17.28 8.58 -2.31
CA ASN A 46 -16.73 9.91 -2.10
C ASN A 46 -15.21 9.81 -1.90
N ILE A 47 -14.45 10.14 -2.95
CA ILE A 47 -12.98 10.10 -2.96
C ILE A 47 -12.39 11.04 -1.90
N GLU A 48 -12.92 12.25 -1.73
CA GLU A 48 -12.42 13.21 -0.75
C GLU A 48 -12.62 12.72 0.69
N ALA A 49 -13.77 12.14 1.00
CA ALA A 49 -14.01 11.52 2.32
C ALA A 49 -13.08 10.34 2.58
N THR A 50 -12.78 9.53 1.55
CA THR A 50 -11.79 8.45 1.63
C THR A 50 -10.40 8.99 1.98
N LYS A 51 -9.93 9.99 1.22
CA LYS A 51 -8.60 10.60 1.44
C LYS A 51 -8.48 11.18 2.85
N ALA A 52 -9.50 11.94 3.28
CA ALA A 52 -9.52 12.52 4.62
C ALA A 52 -9.43 11.45 5.71
N PHE A 53 -10.25 10.40 5.62
CA PHE A 53 -10.29 9.31 6.58
C PHE A 53 -8.95 8.57 6.68
N PHE A 54 -8.40 8.08 5.57
CA PHE A 54 -7.16 7.31 5.58
C PHE A 54 -5.93 8.17 5.91
N SER A 55 -5.92 9.46 5.56
CA SER A 55 -4.87 10.38 5.98
C SER A 55 -4.91 10.64 7.48
N GLU A 56 -6.08 10.87 8.06
CA GLU A 56 -6.26 11.16 9.49
C GLU A 56 -5.93 9.95 10.37
N VAL A 57 -6.46 8.78 10.01
CA VAL A 57 -6.33 7.58 10.83
C VAL A 57 -4.97 6.91 10.67
N PHE A 58 -4.50 6.76 9.42
CA PHE A 58 -3.35 5.94 9.06
C PHE A 58 -2.19 6.72 8.46
N ALA A 59 -2.28 8.04 8.38
CA ALA A 59 -1.27 8.92 7.78
C ALA A 59 -0.95 8.60 6.30
N TRP A 60 -1.93 8.09 5.55
CA TRP A 60 -1.75 7.82 4.13
C TRP A 60 -1.67 9.10 3.31
N SER A 61 -0.88 9.06 2.24
CA SER A 61 -0.77 10.14 1.25
C SER A 61 -1.35 9.68 -0.07
N PHE A 62 -1.96 10.62 -0.80
CA PHE A 62 -2.65 10.35 -2.04
C PHE A 62 -2.13 11.21 -3.19
N VAL A 63 -2.23 10.68 -4.41
CA VAL A 63 -2.03 11.40 -5.66
C VAL A 63 -3.33 11.35 -6.46
N ASP A 64 -3.86 12.51 -6.82
CA ASP A 64 -5.10 12.61 -7.58
C ASP A 64 -4.87 12.47 -9.08
N TYR A 65 -5.74 11.74 -9.74
CA TYR A 65 -5.82 11.58 -11.19
C TYR A 65 -7.22 12.00 -11.68
N GLY A 66 -7.56 13.25 -11.45
CA GLY A 66 -8.88 13.79 -11.69
C GLY A 66 -9.85 13.54 -10.52
N PRO A 67 -11.15 13.84 -10.70
CA PRO A 67 -12.14 13.78 -9.63
C PRO A 67 -12.57 12.36 -9.25
N ASP A 68 -12.30 11.39 -10.12
CA ASP A 68 -12.86 10.04 -10.02
C ASP A 68 -11.84 8.96 -9.63
N TYR A 69 -10.58 9.36 -9.39
CA TYR A 69 -9.52 8.42 -9.00
C TYR A 69 -8.42 9.09 -8.19
N CYS A 70 -7.98 8.41 -7.14
CA CYS A 70 -6.72 8.73 -6.45
C CYS A 70 -5.93 7.46 -6.17
N SER A 71 -4.59 7.54 -6.21
CA SER A 71 -3.70 6.45 -5.82
C SER A 71 -3.08 6.69 -4.45
N PHE A 72 -2.66 5.61 -3.82
CA PHE A 72 -1.80 5.59 -2.65
C PHE A 72 -0.64 4.61 -2.87
N ALA A 73 0.50 4.87 -2.23
CA ALA A 73 1.70 4.05 -2.32
C ALA A 73 2.38 3.89 -0.96
N ALA A 74 3.27 2.90 -0.85
CA ALA A 74 4.07 2.64 0.34
C ALA A 74 3.27 2.27 1.61
N GLN A 75 2.08 1.68 1.43
CA GLN A 75 1.24 1.20 2.52
C GLN A 75 1.25 -0.34 2.64
N GLY A 76 2.38 -0.96 2.31
CA GLY A 76 2.55 -2.41 2.22
C GLY A 76 2.27 -2.94 0.82
N ILE A 77 1.26 -2.41 0.14
CA ILE A 77 0.94 -2.60 -1.26
C ILE A 77 0.46 -1.26 -1.82
N ASP A 78 0.76 -1.00 -3.09
CA ASP A 78 0.23 0.17 -3.78
C ASP A 78 -1.23 -0.06 -4.17
N GLY A 79 -1.97 1.02 -4.37
CA GLY A 79 -3.37 0.90 -4.75
C GLY A 79 -4.01 2.24 -5.10
N GLY A 80 -5.33 2.18 -5.34
CA GLY A 80 -6.12 3.37 -5.61
C GLY A 80 -7.58 3.20 -5.23
N PHE A 81 -8.24 4.34 -5.14
CA PHE A 81 -9.69 4.42 -5.00
C PHE A 81 -10.30 4.99 -6.27
N TYR A 82 -11.29 4.32 -6.81
CA TYR A 82 -12.03 4.76 -7.98
C TYR A 82 -13.48 5.10 -7.64
N LYS A 83 -14.03 6.11 -8.30
CA LYS A 83 -15.41 6.56 -8.09
C LYS A 83 -16.40 5.46 -8.44
N SER A 84 -17.22 5.03 -7.48
CA SER A 84 -18.22 3.99 -7.69
C SER A 84 -19.23 3.95 -6.54
N GLU A 85 -20.45 3.50 -6.81
CA GLU A 85 -21.46 3.19 -5.80
C GLU A 85 -21.29 1.81 -5.17
N LEU A 86 -20.37 0.99 -5.68
CA LEU A 86 -20.06 -0.34 -5.14
C LEU A 86 -19.38 -0.20 -3.78
N VAL A 87 -19.46 -1.28 -2.99
CA VAL A 87 -18.87 -1.41 -1.67
C VAL A 87 -18.21 -2.78 -1.55
N VAL A 88 -16.96 -2.81 -1.09
CA VAL A 88 -16.30 -4.06 -0.71
C VAL A 88 -16.73 -4.49 0.67
N ALA A 89 -17.19 -5.73 0.81
CA ALA A 89 -17.58 -6.31 2.09
C ALA A 89 -17.48 -7.83 2.03
N THR A 90 -17.02 -8.44 3.12
CA THR A 90 -16.86 -9.90 3.19
C THR A 90 -18.16 -10.65 3.01
N LYS A 91 -19.29 -10.09 3.45
CA LYS A 91 -20.63 -10.64 3.23
C LYS A 91 -21.02 -10.76 1.75
N ASN A 92 -20.36 -9.98 0.87
CA ASN A 92 -20.57 -10.00 -0.58
C ASN A 92 -19.51 -10.85 -1.30
N GLY A 93 -18.61 -11.53 -0.57
CA GLY A 93 -17.53 -12.33 -1.13
C GLY A 93 -16.29 -11.52 -1.54
N SER A 94 -16.21 -10.24 -1.19
CA SER A 94 -15.01 -9.43 -1.46
C SER A 94 -13.83 -9.87 -0.61
N PRO A 95 -12.59 -9.79 -1.11
CA PRO A 95 -11.40 -9.91 -0.28
C PRO A 95 -11.43 -8.93 0.89
N LEU A 96 -10.95 -9.35 2.06
CA LEU A 96 -10.77 -8.48 3.21
C LEU A 96 -9.35 -7.91 3.21
N ILE A 97 -9.25 -6.59 3.17
CA ILE A 97 -7.98 -5.88 3.34
C ILE A 97 -7.74 -5.69 4.83
N VAL A 98 -6.58 -6.15 5.30
CA VAL A 98 -6.24 -6.19 6.72
C VAL A 98 -4.99 -5.35 6.96
N LEU A 99 -5.13 -4.30 7.79
CA LEU A 99 -4.03 -3.47 8.24
C LEU A 99 -3.44 -4.02 9.54
N TYR A 100 -2.19 -3.70 9.82
CA TYR A 100 -1.55 -4.01 11.09
C TYR A 100 -1.45 -2.76 11.98
N SER A 101 -1.66 -2.94 13.27
CA SER A 101 -1.39 -1.91 14.28
C SER A 101 -0.83 -2.55 15.55
N ASN A 102 0.20 -1.94 16.13
CA ASN A 102 0.71 -2.31 17.45
C ASN A 102 -0.11 -1.71 18.62
N ALA A 103 -1.18 -0.95 18.30
CA ALA A 103 -2.05 -0.28 19.27
C ALA A 103 -3.52 -0.44 18.84
N LEU A 104 -4.04 -1.67 18.94
CA LEU A 104 -5.31 -2.08 18.34
C LEU A 104 -6.50 -1.23 18.82
N GLU A 105 -6.65 -1.06 20.13
CA GLU A 105 -7.73 -0.29 20.74
C GLU A 105 -7.65 1.20 20.39
N ALA A 106 -6.46 1.80 20.44
CA ALA A 106 -6.28 3.20 20.07
C ALA A 106 -6.54 3.44 18.56
N THR A 107 -6.25 2.45 17.71
CA THR A 107 -6.57 2.52 16.28
C THR A 107 -8.08 2.43 16.06
N GLN A 108 -8.77 1.58 16.81
CA GLN A 108 -10.23 1.48 16.76
C GLN A 108 -10.89 2.81 17.14
N GLU A 109 -10.44 3.45 18.23
CA GLU A 109 -10.94 4.76 18.65
C GLU A 109 -10.74 5.85 17.59
N LYS A 110 -9.54 5.90 16.96
CA LYS A 110 -9.27 6.86 15.89
C LYS A 110 -10.18 6.65 14.68
N ILE A 111 -10.42 5.38 14.29
CA ILE A 111 -11.32 5.03 13.21
C ILE A 111 -12.74 5.57 13.50
N GLU A 112 -13.25 5.35 14.70
CA GLU A 112 -14.59 5.78 15.09
C GLU A 112 -14.70 7.31 15.16
N GLN A 113 -13.67 7.99 15.67
CA GLN A 113 -13.60 9.46 15.70
C GLN A 113 -13.56 10.09 14.32
N ALA A 114 -12.90 9.42 13.34
CA ALA A 114 -12.83 9.87 11.95
C ALA A 114 -14.06 9.49 11.11
N GLY A 115 -15.10 8.91 11.71
CA GLY A 115 -16.36 8.57 11.04
C GLY A 115 -16.45 7.16 10.47
N GLY A 116 -15.46 6.30 10.73
CA GLY A 116 -15.58 4.86 10.52
C GLY A 116 -16.49 4.21 11.56
N LYS A 117 -16.88 2.96 11.32
CA LYS A 117 -17.75 2.21 12.25
C LYS A 117 -17.21 0.82 12.49
N THR A 118 -17.07 0.43 13.75
CA THR A 118 -16.79 -0.97 14.10
C THR A 118 -17.97 -1.84 13.69
N ILE A 119 -17.74 -2.81 12.78
CA ILE A 119 -18.75 -3.78 12.31
C ILE A 119 -18.56 -5.15 12.95
N LYS A 120 -17.35 -5.47 13.42
CA LYS A 120 -17.07 -6.65 14.22
C LYS A 120 -16.12 -6.25 15.36
N PRO A 121 -16.53 -6.36 16.64
CA PRO A 121 -15.70 -6.01 17.78
C PRO A 121 -14.39 -6.79 17.81
N ILE A 122 -13.43 -6.34 18.62
CA ILE A 122 -12.16 -7.05 18.81
C ILE A 122 -12.41 -8.50 19.24
N PHE A 123 -11.78 -9.43 18.55
CA PHE A 123 -11.79 -10.85 18.84
C PHE A 123 -10.42 -11.46 18.65
N SER A 124 -10.15 -12.55 19.37
CA SER A 124 -8.90 -13.31 19.26
C SER A 124 -8.99 -14.39 18.18
N PHE A 125 -7.85 -14.67 17.57
CA PHE A 125 -7.64 -15.79 16.66
C PHE A 125 -6.22 -16.35 16.88
N PRO A 126 -5.87 -17.54 16.36
CA PRO A 126 -4.50 -18.03 16.42
C PRO A 126 -3.54 -17.05 15.75
N GLY A 127 -2.67 -16.39 16.50
CA GLY A 127 -1.71 -15.39 16.02
C GLY A 127 -2.00 -13.95 16.48
N GLY A 128 -3.13 -13.65 17.12
CA GLY A 128 -3.38 -12.31 17.63
C GLY A 128 -4.84 -11.95 17.82
N ARG A 129 -5.11 -10.65 17.72
CA ARG A 129 -6.46 -10.06 17.87
C ARG A 129 -6.76 -9.16 16.68
N ARG A 130 -8.01 -9.02 16.31
CA ARG A 130 -8.44 -8.10 15.26
C ARG A 130 -9.88 -7.62 15.47
N PHE A 131 -10.21 -6.52 14.80
CA PHE A 131 -11.58 -6.06 14.61
C PHE A 131 -11.83 -5.73 13.16
N HIS A 132 -13.09 -5.64 12.75
CA HIS A 132 -13.47 -5.16 11.43
C HIS A 132 -14.19 -3.83 11.55
N PHE A 133 -13.95 -2.95 10.58
CA PHE A 133 -14.60 -1.65 10.50
C PHE A 133 -15.06 -1.36 9.08
N SER A 134 -15.99 -0.43 8.94
CA SER A 134 -16.28 0.20 7.65
C SER A 134 -15.70 1.60 7.62
N ASP A 135 -15.16 1.99 6.46
CA ASP A 135 -14.81 3.37 6.17
C ASP A 135 -16.07 4.24 6.00
N PRO A 136 -15.96 5.58 5.82
CA PRO A 136 -17.13 6.45 5.58
C PRO A 136 -17.95 6.13 4.33
N ASN A 137 -17.38 5.39 3.37
CA ASN A 137 -18.10 4.91 2.16
C ASN A 137 -18.80 3.57 2.37
N GLY A 138 -18.56 2.90 3.50
CA GLY A 138 -19.13 1.60 3.82
C GLY A 138 -18.24 0.41 3.42
N ASN A 139 -17.03 0.62 2.91
CA ASN A 139 -16.10 -0.45 2.60
C ASN A 139 -15.58 -1.12 3.86
N GLU A 140 -15.58 -2.45 3.89
CA GLU A 140 -15.10 -3.25 5.01
C GLU A 140 -13.60 -3.48 4.94
N PHE A 141 -12.94 -3.20 6.06
CA PHE A 141 -11.53 -3.45 6.34
C PHE A 141 -11.40 -4.13 7.70
N ALA A 142 -10.20 -4.61 8.01
CA ALA A 142 -9.86 -5.04 9.35
C ALA A 142 -8.52 -4.44 9.80
N VAL A 143 -8.34 -4.35 11.11
CA VAL A 143 -7.04 -4.10 11.75
C VAL A 143 -6.73 -5.25 12.68
N TRP A 144 -5.48 -5.71 12.66
CA TRP A 144 -5.01 -6.77 13.55
C TRP A 144 -3.75 -6.35 14.31
N SER A 145 -3.50 -7.04 15.39
CA SER A 145 -2.32 -6.95 16.26
C SER A 145 -1.93 -8.35 16.72
N GLU A 146 -0.69 -8.54 17.05
CA GLU A 146 -0.19 -9.72 17.76
C GLU A 146 -0.75 -9.82 19.16
#